data_46d3af3d66dc1690255398cef2796878
#
_entry.id   46d3af3d66dc1690255398cef2796878
#
_cell.length_a   1.000
_cell.length_b   1.000
_cell.length_c   1.000
_cell.angle_alpha   90.00
_cell.angle_beta   90.00
_cell.angle_gamma   90.00
#
_symmetry.space_group_name_H-M   'P 1'
#
loop_
_entity.id
_entity.type
_entity.pdbx_description
1 polymer ?
#
loop_
_entity_poly.entity_id
_entity_poly.type
_entity_poly.pdbx_seq_one_letter_code
_entity_poly.pdbx_strand_id
1 'polypeptide(L)'
;MKQTFLTLIIILTTFTVSAKDKVIVNPVYEFSNTGITHITKIELGRDETRLHIHSTFIPHWWVKFPKTSYIEDYATGKRWQATGIINGEFDKEIHMPASGDSTFVLIFPPLDKSTTKINCCLDDESDTPIIFGISLNPKDKPLQKEIPIEVSQWISSELAKSKQKTLMDFEAGEFFATDTARLVGYIKGYDTRAGFSTGMIYTRNEITNEDYPIAVKVHEDGRF
;
A
#
# COMPACT_ATOMS: atom_id res chain seq x y z
N MET A 1 77.37 23.01 21.22
CA MET A 1 76.33 21.95 21.30
C MET A 1 74.99 22.56 20.86
N LYS A 2 74.55 22.25 19.64
CA LYS A 2 73.27 22.72 19.10
C LYS A 2 72.25 21.60 19.29
N GLN A 3 71.26 21.80 20.17
CA GLN A 3 70.12 20.89 20.30
C GLN A 3 69.10 21.27 19.22
N THR A 4 68.89 20.38 18.28
CA THR A 4 67.81 20.40 17.28
C THR A 4 66.55 19.80 17.89
N PHE A 5 65.54 20.62 18.14
CA PHE A 5 64.19 20.20 18.51
C PHE A 5 63.49 19.66 17.27
N LEU A 6 63.23 18.35 17.24
CA LEU A 6 62.45 17.71 16.21
C LEU A 6 60.96 17.77 16.64
N THR A 7 60.21 18.68 16.07
CA THR A 7 58.77 18.80 16.32
C THR A 7 58.04 17.77 15.43
N LEU A 8 57.55 16.68 16.02
CA LEU A 8 56.76 15.67 15.37
C LEU A 8 55.31 16.18 15.24
N ILE A 9 54.92 16.63 14.05
CA ILE A 9 53.54 16.99 13.73
C ILE A 9 52.79 15.68 13.42
N ILE A 10 51.98 15.20 14.35
CA ILE A 10 51.03 14.10 14.12
C ILE A 10 49.82 14.70 13.39
N ILE A 11 49.75 14.51 12.08
CA ILE A 11 48.57 14.81 11.31
C ILE A 11 47.54 13.72 11.60
N LEU A 12 46.57 14.04 12.49
CA LEU A 12 45.42 13.22 12.74
C LEU A 12 44.48 13.34 11.57
N THR A 13 44.64 12.45 10.56
CA THR A 13 43.66 12.32 9.48
C THR A 13 42.43 11.67 10.11
N THR A 14 41.42 12.48 10.45
CA THR A 14 40.10 12.00 10.79
C THR A 14 39.49 11.38 9.53
N PHE A 15 39.55 10.06 9.43
CA PHE A 15 38.72 9.34 8.48
C PHE A 15 37.28 9.54 8.91
N THR A 16 36.58 10.49 8.30
CA THR A 16 35.13 10.54 8.36
C THR A 16 34.60 9.32 7.60
N VAL A 17 34.33 8.25 8.32
CA VAL A 17 33.53 7.14 7.78
C VAL A 17 32.17 7.74 7.50
N SER A 18 31.93 8.13 6.24
CA SER A 18 30.59 8.47 5.78
C SER A 18 29.75 7.20 5.94
N ALA A 19 28.81 7.22 6.88
CA ALA A 19 27.85 6.14 6.99
C ALA A 19 27.14 6.05 5.63
N LYS A 20 27.35 4.94 4.93
CA LYS A 20 26.75 4.70 3.64
C LYS A 20 25.22 4.72 3.82
N ASP A 21 24.54 5.54 3.06
CA ASP A 21 23.09 5.58 3.07
C ASP A 21 22.52 4.18 2.82
N LYS A 22 21.55 3.78 3.61
CA LYS A 22 20.90 2.49 3.45
C LYS A 22 19.78 2.64 2.44
N VAL A 23 19.84 1.84 1.39
CA VAL A 23 18.85 1.83 0.30
C VAL A 23 18.07 0.51 0.33
N ILE A 24 16.75 0.62 0.34
CA ILE A 24 15.82 -0.50 0.24
C ILE A 24 15.06 -0.34 -1.07
N VAL A 25 15.21 -1.31 -1.98
CA VAL A 25 14.52 -1.33 -3.28
C VAL A 25 13.34 -2.28 -3.17
N ASN A 26 12.18 -1.86 -3.65
CA ASN A 26 10.92 -2.59 -3.58
C ASN A 26 10.66 -3.13 -2.16
N PRO A 27 10.54 -2.23 -1.16
CA PRO A 27 10.33 -2.63 0.21
C PRO A 27 9.07 -3.49 0.33
N VAL A 28 9.13 -4.53 1.14
CA VAL A 28 7.95 -5.34 1.45
C VAL A 28 7.11 -4.65 2.50
N TYR A 29 5.79 -4.84 2.44
CA TYR A 29 4.85 -4.29 3.40
C TYR A 29 3.78 -5.34 3.75
N GLU A 30 3.13 -5.17 4.88
CA GLU A 30 2.11 -6.11 5.37
C GLU A 30 0.77 -5.90 4.66
N PHE A 31 0.38 -4.66 4.48
CA PHE A 31 -0.90 -4.31 3.89
C PHE A 31 -0.84 -2.93 3.19
N SER A 32 -1.57 -2.77 2.10
CA SER A 32 -1.78 -1.49 1.42
C SER A 32 -3.26 -1.32 1.09
N ASN A 33 -3.80 -0.16 1.47
CA ASN A 33 -5.17 0.25 1.16
C ASN A 33 -5.23 1.16 -0.08
N THR A 34 -4.22 1.13 -0.93
CA THR A 34 -4.20 1.86 -2.19
C THR A 34 -3.69 0.98 -3.31
N GLY A 35 -4.34 1.06 -4.48
CA GLY A 35 -3.87 0.49 -5.73
C GLY A 35 -3.16 1.51 -6.63
N ILE A 36 -3.18 2.79 -6.24
CA ILE A 36 -2.65 3.88 -7.06
C ILE A 36 -1.16 4.12 -6.76
N THR A 37 -0.77 4.00 -5.50
CA THR A 37 0.54 4.44 -5.01
C THR A 37 1.36 3.26 -4.51
N HIS A 38 2.59 3.12 -5.03
CA HIS A 38 3.54 2.09 -4.64
C HIS A 38 4.87 2.70 -4.24
N ILE A 39 5.44 2.25 -3.11
CA ILE A 39 6.79 2.65 -2.70
C ILE A 39 7.80 1.75 -3.40
N THR A 40 8.58 2.32 -4.31
CA THR A 40 9.56 1.57 -5.11
C THR A 40 10.95 1.55 -4.50
N LYS A 41 11.29 2.58 -3.70
CA LYS A 41 12.59 2.68 -3.05
C LYS A 41 12.51 3.53 -1.79
N ILE A 42 13.29 3.19 -0.77
CA ILE A 42 13.51 4.01 0.43
C ILE A 42 15.01 4.24 0.57
N GLU A 43 15.40 5.49 0.75
CA GLU A 43 16.77 5.89 1.05
C GLU A 43 16.81 6.46 2.47
N LEU A 44 17.58 5.80 3.34
CA LEU A 44 17.77 6.21 4.73
C LEU A 44 19.13 6.91 4.83
N GLY A 45 19.12 8.22 4.73
CA GLY A 45 20.29 9.07 4.86
C GLY A 45 20.52 9.56 6.32
N ARG A 46 21.64 10.25 6.51
CA ARG A 46 21.96 10.88 7.78
C ARG A 46 21.04 12.08 8.07
N ASP A 47 20.73 12.85 7.07
CA ASP A 47 20.10 14.16 7.20
C ASP A 47 18.62 14.12 6.79
N GLU A 48 18.23 13.12 6.02
CA GLU A 48 16.87 12.94 5.51
C GLU A 48 16.56 11.48 5.15
N THR A 49 15.27 11.19 5.06
CA THR A 49 14.73 9.93 4.51
C THR A 49 13.96 10.26 3.25
N ARG A 50 14.20 9.51 2.16
CA ARG A 50 13.49 9.68 0.89
C ARG A 50 12.64 8.47 0.58
N LEU A 51 11.36 8.68 0.32
CA LEU A 51 10.44 7.67 -0.20
C LEU A 51 10.20 7.94 -1.69
N HIS A 52 10.65 7.02 -2.54
CA HIS A 52 10.36 7.03 -3.97
C HIS A 52 9.03 6.33 -4.21
N ILE A 53 8.11 7.06 -4.77
CA ILE A 53 6.74 6.66 -5.02
C ILE A 53 6.53 6.54 -6.52
N HIS A 54 5.95 5.43 -6.95
CA HIS A 54 5.38 5.26 -8.28
C HIS A 54 3.86 5.31 -8.15
N SER A 55 3.23 6.19 -8.89
CA SER A 55 1.77 6.30 -8.96
C SER A 55 1.29 5.92 -10.35
N THR A 56 0.29 5.03 -10.41
CA THR A 56 -0.42 4.64 -11.63
C THR A 56 -1.87 5.05 -11.47
N PHE A 57 -2.36 5.94 -12.32
CA PHE A 57 -3.73 6.42 -12.27
C PHE A 57 -4.25 6.73 -13.67
N ILE A 58 -5.52 7.12 -13.76
CA ILE A 58 -6.18 7.43 -15.02
C ILE A 58 -5.42 8.54 -15.76
N PRO A 59 -5.05 8.38 -17.05
CA PRO A 59 -4.40 9.41 -17.84
C PRO A 59 -5.14 10.75 -17.76
N HIS A 60 -4.38 11.83 -17.62
CA HIS A 60 -4.87 13.22 -17.50
C HIS A 60 -5.69 13.54 -16.24
N TRP A 61 -6.02 12.56 -15.40
CA TRP A 61 -6.54 12.81 -14.05
C TRP A 61 -5.38 13.22 -13.14
N TRP A 62 -5.65 13.51 -11.89
CA TRP A 62 -4.67 14.04 -10.96
C TRP A 62 -4.50 13.16 -9.72
N VAL A 63 -3.31 13.25 -9.15
CA VAL A 63 -3.00 12.77 -7.79
C VAL A 63 -2.58 13.97 -6.95
N LYS A 64 -2.73 13.87 -5.64
CA LYS A 64 -2.36 14.94 -4.69
C LYS A 64 -1.64 14.31 -3.50
N PHE A 65 -0.58 14.96 -3.05
CA PHE A 65 0.10 14.63 -1.82
C PHE A 65 -0.12 15.77 -0.83
N PRO A 66 -0.79 15.53 0.30
CA PRO A 66 -1.02 16.57 1.29
C PRO A 66 0.28 16.91 2.02
N LYS A 67 0.43 18.16 2.43
CA LYS A 67 1.54 18.59 3.27
C LYS A 67 1.53 17.92 4.64
N THR A 68 0.38 17.39 5.05
CA THR A 68 0.20 16.59 6.26
C THR A 68 0.70 15.15 6.11
N SER A 69 1.16 14.73 4.92
CA SER A 69 1.75 13.39 4.72
C SER A 69 2.81 13.08 5.75
N TYR A 70 2.77 11.88 6.31
CA TYR A 70 3.73 11.45 7.32
C TYR A 70 4.10 9.97 7.16
N ILE A 71 5.23 9.62 7.72
CA ILE A 71 5.59 8.24 8.03
C ILE A 71 5.61 8.06 9.55
N GLU A 72 5.28 6.86 9.99
CA GLU A 72 5.12 6.54 11.41
C GLU A 72 5.93 5.28 11.75
N ASP A 73 6.67 5.30 12.84
CA ASP A 73 7.32 4.09 13.37
C ASP A 73 6.24 3.08 13.79
N TYR A 74 6.29 1.90 13.19
CA TYR A 74 5.28 0.85 13.39
C TYR A 74 5.15 0.42 14.86
N ALA A 75 6.26 0.42 15.62
CA ALA A 75 6.29 -0.07 16.98
C ALA A 75 5.91 1.01 18.01
N THR A 76 6.32 2.25 17.76
CA THR A 76 6.20 3.33 18.75
C THR A 76 5.12 4.35 18.43
N GLY A 77 4.65 4.40 17.19
CA GLY A 77 3.72 5.43 16.70
C GLY A 77 4.35 6.82 16.54
N LYS A 78 5.69 6.93 16.65
CA LYS A 78 6.39 8.20 16.42
C LYS A 78 6.26 8.60 14.96
N ARG A 79 5.85 9.84 14.69
CA ARG A 79 5.59 10.36 13.35
C ARG A 79 6.69 11.31 12.89
N TRP A 80 6.98 11.27 11.59
CA TRP A 80 7.80 12.22 10.87
C TRP A 80 6.98 12.76 9.70
N GLN A 81 6.72 14.06 9.73
CA GLN A 81 5.97 14.73 8.67
C GLN A 81 6.86 14.98 7.47
N ALA A 82 6.27 14.94 6.27
CA ALA A 82 6.97 15.26 5.04
C ALA A 82 7.45 16.72 5.04
N THR A 83 8.70 16.91 4.64
CA THR A 83 9.37 18.23 4.58
C THR A 83 9.54 18.74 3.16
N GLY A 84 9.46 17.85 2.16
CA GLY A 84 9.62 18.19 0.75
C GLY A 84 9.04 17.12 -0.18
N ILE A 85 8.85 17.53 -1.42
CA ILE A 85 8.43 16.66 -2.52
C ILE A 85 9.21 17.02 -3.78
N ILE A 86 9.66 16.00 -4.53
CA ILE A 86 10.28 16.15 -5.84
C ILE A 86 9.29 15.65 -6.90
N ASN A 87 9.24 16.33 -8.03
CA ASN A 87 8.31 16.12 -9.15
C ASN A 87 6.84 16.43 -8.81
N GLY A 88 6.62 17.32 -7.84
CA GLY A 88 5.28 17.76 -7.48
C GLY A 88 5.30 18.92 -6.50
N GLU A 89 4.13 19.32 -6.04
CA GLU A 89 3.94 20.31 -4.98
C GLU A 89 2.88 19.77 -4.02
N PHE A 90 3.08 20.01 -2.71
CA PHE A 90 2.08 19.65 -1.70
C PHE A 90 0.77 20.41 -1.90
N ASP A 91 -0.34 19.75 -1.59
CA ASP A 91 -1.71 20.27 -1.61
C ASP A 91 -2.20 20.71 -3.00
N LYS A 92 -1.44 20.39 -4.06
CA LYS A 92 -1.82 20.69 -5.45
C LYS A 92 -2.15 19.45 -6.24
N GLU A 93 -3.04 19.60 -7.20
CA GLU A 93 -3.35 18.58 -8.19
C GLU A 93 -2.17 18.42 -9.14
N ILE A 94 -1.64 17.21 -9.23
CA ILE A 94 -0.56 16.85 -10.12
C ILE A 94 -1.13 15.96 -11.21
N HIS A 95 -1.34 16.54 -12.40
CA HIS A 95 -1.95 15.83 -13.51
C HIS A 95 -1.06 14.73 -14.05
N MET A 96 -1.65 13.53 -14.19
CA MET A 96 -0.97 12.36 -14.73
C MET A 96 -0.70 12.54 -16.23
N PRO A 97 0.44 12.05 -16.73
CA PRO A 97 0.73 12.05 -18.16
C PRO A 97 -0.20 11.12 -18.92
N ALA A 98 -0.10 11.11 -20.25
CA ALA A 98 -0.88 10.24 -21.12
C ALA A 98 -0.64 8.74 -20.86
N SER A 99 0.51 8.36 -20.27
CA SER A 99 0.78 6.98 -19.83
C SER A 99 0.00 6.58 -18.60
N GLY A 100 -0.47 7.53 -17.78
CA GLY A 100 -1.05 7.25 -16.48
C GLY A 100 -0.02 6.91 -15.39
N ASP A 101 1.29 7.01 -15.65
CA ASP A 101 2.37 6.67 -14.73
C ASP A 101 3.23 7.87 -14.37
N SER A 102 3.51 8.05 -13.09
CA SER A 102 4.39 9.11 -12.60
C SER A 102 5.21 8.65 -11.40
N THR A 103 6.35 9.31 -11.18
CA THR A 103 7.21 9.06 -10.03
C THR A 103 7.43 10.34 -9.23
N PHE A 104 7.40 10.19 -7.91
CA PHE A 104 7.56 11.27 -6.94
C PHE A 104 8.57 10.85 -5.88
N VAL A 105 9.18 11.84 -5.22
CA VAL A 105 10.01 11.55 -4.04
C VAL A 105 9.53 12.42 -2.90
N LEU A 106 9.01 11.82 -1.85
CA LEU A 106 8.70 12.49 -0.60
C LEU A 106 9.93 12.49 0.31
N ILE A 107 10.21 13.61 0.90
CA ILE A 107 11.36 13.84 1.80
C ILE A 107 10.84 13.99 3.21
N PHE A 108 11.46 13.27 4.13
CA PHE A 108 11.16 13.27 5.56
C PHE A 108 12.43 13.53 6.37
N PRO A 109 12.32 13.94 7.64
CA PRO A 109 13.45 13.93 8.55
C PRO A 109 14.11 12.54 8.64
N PRO A 110 15.37 12.45 9.10
CA PRO A 110 16.01 11.16 9.30
C PRO A 110 15.28 10.34 10.34
N LEU A 111 15.10 9.05 10.04
CA LEU A 111 14.48 8.10 10.97
C LEU A 111 15.40 7.73 12.11
N ASP A 112 14.82 7.34 13.24
CA ASP A 112 15.59 6.79 14.35
C ASP A 112 16.27 5.49 13.92
N LYS A 113 17.49 5.25 14.37
CA LYS A 113 18.27 4.05 14.02
C LYS A 113 17.62 2.74 14.49
N SER A 114 16.73 2.81 15.48
CA SER A 114 15.97 1.67 16.00
C SER A 114 14.74 1.33 15.17
N THR A 115 14.29 2.22 14.29
CA THR A 115 13.12 1.99 13.43
C THR A 115 13.41 0.87 12.42
N THR A 116 12.60 -0.17 12.46
CA THR A 116 12.73 -1.35 11.57
C THR A 116 11.59 -1.47 10.59
N LYS A 117 10.43 -0.92 10.93
CA LYS A 117 9.23 -0.87 10.08
C LYS A 117 8.54 0.48 10.22
N ILE A 118 7.90 0.91 9.16
CA ILE A 118 7.11 2.15 9.14
C ILE A 118 5.73 1.93 8.55
N ASN A 119 4.78 2.77 8.94
CA ASN A 119 3.53 3.01 8.22
C ASN A 119 3.67 4.29 7.41
N CYS A 120 2.88 4.44 6.35
CA CYS A 120 2.86 5.63 5.50
C CYS A 120 1.44 6.15 5.32
N CYS A 121 1.21 7.42 5.64
CA CYS A 121 -0.02 8.16 5.40
C CYS A 121 0.22 9.21 4.32
N LEU A 122 -0.56 9.16 3.26
CA LEU A 122 -0.50 10.08 2.11
C LEU A 122 -1.87 10.70 1.82
N ASP A 123 -2.79 10.60 2.76
CA ASP A 123 -4.17 11.08 2.63
C ASP A 123 -4.39 12.32 3.52
N ASP A 124 -5.14 13.29 3.04
CA ASP A 124 -5.53 14.50 3.77
C ASP A 124 -6.93 14.40 4.40
N GLU A 125 -7.75 13.47 3.94
CA GLU A 125 -9.11 13.24 4.47
C GLU A 125 -9.11 12.32 5.70
N SER A 126 -8.04 11.54 5.87
CA SER A 126 -7.90 10.59 6.97
C SER A 126 -6.50 10.63 7.55
N ASP A 127 -6.39 10.80 8.87
CA ASP A 127 -5.10 10.67 9.59
C ASP A 127 -4.70 9.19 9.80
N THR A 128 -5.13 8.32 8.89
CA THR A 128 -4.86 6.89 8.95
C THR A 128 -3.82 6.51 7.90
N PRO A 129 -2.80 5.72 8.25
CA PRO A 129 -1.87 5.18 7.26
C PRO A 129 -2.60 4.39 6.18
N ILE A 130 -2.11 4.48 4.95
CA ILE A 130 -2.63 3.72 3.80
C ILE A 130 -1.72 2.56 3.41
N ILE A 131 -0.44 2.59 3.79
CA ILE A 131 0.51 1.49 3.60
C ILE A 131 1.10 1.14 4.97
N PHE A 132 0.95 -0.11 5.38
CA PHE A 132 1.25 -0.58 6.73
C PHE A 132 2.40 -1.58 6.76
N GLY A 133 3.23 -1.47 7.77
CA GLY A 133 4.28 -2.46 8.05
C GLY A 133 5.34 -2.54 6.96
N ILE A 134 5.73 -1.40 6.38
CA ILE A 134 6.78 -1.30 5.38
C ILE A 134 8.11 -1.65 6.04
N SER A 135 8.75 -2.73 5.61
CA SER A 135 10.02 -3.17 6.18
C SER A 135 11.18 -2.29 5.71
N LEU A 136 12.00 -1.89 6.65
CA LEU A 136 13.28 -1.23 6.38
C LEU A 136 14.44 -2.21 6.28
N ASN A 137 14.18 -3.52 6.28
CA ASN A 137 15.20 -4.55 6.05
C ASN A 137 15.17 -5.01 4.58
N PRO A 138 16.24 -4.78 3.79
CA PRO A 138 16.28 -5.15 2.37
C PRO A 138 16.28 -6.66 2.12
N LYS A 139 16.41 -7.48 3.16
CA LYS A 139 16.41 -8.95 3.06
C LYS A 139 15.04 -9.57 3.29
N ASP A 140 14.07 -8.78 3.74
CA ASP A 140 12.73 -9.28 3.99
C ASP A 140 12.05 -9.63 2.67
N LYS A 141 11.25 -10.69 2.71
CA LYS A 141 10.50 -11.18 1.56
C LYS A 141 9.01 -10.87 1.75
N PRO A 142 8.27 -10.68 0.64
CA PRO A 142 6.82 -10.50 0.71
C PRO A 142 6.18 -11.66 1.47
N LEU A 143 5.27 -11.33 2.38
CA LEU A 143 4.42 -12.34 3.01
C LEU A 143 3.48 -12.89 1.93
N GLN A 144 3.61 -14.19 1.63
CA GLN A 144 2.60 -14.87 0.85
C GLN A 144 1.38 -15.07 1.76
N LYS A 145 0.36 -14.24 1.55
CA LYS A 145 -0.94 -14.45 2.22
C LYS A 145 -1.62 -15.63 1.52
N GLU A 146 -1.46 -16.82 2.05
CA GLU A 146 -2.23 -17.98 1.63
C GLU A 146 -3.69 -17.81 2.09
N ILE A 147 -4.62 -18.43 1.35
CA ILE A 147 -6.01 -18.49 1.79
C ILE A 147 -6.07 -19.38 3.03
N PRO A 148 -6.62 -18.92 4.17
CA PRO A 148 -6.76 -19.76 5.36
C PRO A 148 -7.51 -21.06 5.05
N ILE A 149 -7.12 -22.15 5.71
CA ILE A 149 -7.70 -23.48 5.47
C ILE A 149 -9.21 -23.46 5.69
N GLU A 150 -9.67 -22.77 6.73
CA GLU A 150 -11.10 -22.63 7.07
C GLU A 150 -11.86 -21.93 5.94
N VAL A 151 -11.27 -20.89 5.33
CA VAL A 151 -11.85 -20.18 4.19
C VAL A 151 -11.87 -21.07 2.96
N SER A 152 -10.81 -21.83 2.70
CA SER A 152 -10.74 -22.77 1.58
C SER A 152 -11.78 -23.89 1.70
N GLN A 153 -11.98 -24.43 2.91
CA GLN A 153 -13.01 -25.43 3.20
C GLN A 153 -14.41 -24.85 3.03
N TRP A 154 -14.63 -23.61 3.50
CA TRP A 154 -15.89 -22.92 3.32
C TRP A 154 -16.21 -22.69 1.85
N ILE A 155 -15.26 -22.19 1.04
CA ILE A 155 -15.42 -22.01 -0.41
C ILE A 155 -15.84 -23.36 -1.05
N SER A 156 -15.14 -24.45 -0.72
CA SER A 156 -15.45 -25.78 -1.24
C SER A 156 -16.86 -26.22 -0.86
N SER A 157 -17.31 -25.95 0.38
CA SER A 157 -18.65 -26.27 0.83
C SER A 157 -19.74 -25.46 0.12
N GLU A 158 -19.49 -24.18 -0.17
CA GLU A 158 -20.44 -23.33 -0.90
C GLU A 158 -20.54 -23.75 -2.37
N LEU A 159 -19.40 -24.06 -3.01
CA LEU A 159 -19.38 -24.61 -4.38
C LEU A 159 -20.15 -25.93 -4.49
N ALA A 160 -20.06 -26.81 -3.50
CA ALA A 160 -20.78 -28.06 -3.46
C ALA A 160 -22.32 -27.89 -3.37
N LYS A 161 -22.78 -26.76 -2.80
CA LYS A 161 -24.21 -26.40 -2.75
C LYS A 161 -24.72 -25.85 -4.08
N SER A 162 -23.82 -25.31 -4.91
CA SER A 162 -24.20 -24.72 -6.21
C SER A 162 -24.59 -25.83 -7.19
N LYS A 163 -25.79 -25.73 -7.76
CA LYS A 163 -26.17 -26.57 -8.90
C LYS A 163 -25.56 -25.89 -10.14
N GLN A 164 -24.45 -26.46 -10.61
CA GLN A 164 -23.91 -26.03 -11.89
C GLN A 164 -24.83 -26.53 -13.02
N LYS A 165 -25.60 -25.62 -13.60
CA LYS A 165 -26.35 -25.88 -14.83
C LYS A 165 -25.67 -25.16 -15.98
N THR A 166 -25.52 -25.84 -17.11
CA THR A 166 -25.09 -25.21 -18.37
C THR A 166 -26.32 -24.64 -19.10
N LEU A 167 -26.09 -23.65 -19.98
CA LEU A 167 -27.20 -23.11 -20.81
C LEU A 167 -27.97 -24.18 -21.60
N MET A 168 -27.37 -25.35 -21.83
CA MET A 168 -27.97 -26.50 -22.50
C MET A 168 -28.89 -27.34 -21.62
N ASP A 169 -28.82 -27.14 -20.31
CA ASP A 169 -29.57 -27.92 -19.31
C ASP A 169 -30.88 -27.23 -18.87
N PHE A 170 -31.19 -26.06 -19.46
CA PHE A 170 -32.40 -25.32 -19.12
C PHE A 170 -33.57 -25.71 -20.03
N GLU A 171 -34.63 -26.26 -19.45
CA GLU A 171 -35.92 -26.28 -20.06
C GLU A 171 -36.56 -24.88 -20.01
N ALA A 172 -37.41 -24.54 -21.00
CA ALA A 172 -38.01 -23.20 -21.17
C ALA A 172 -38.75 -22.71 -19.89
N GLY A 173 -39.30 -23.60 -19.06
CA GLY A 173 -39.99 -23.29 -17.81
C GLY A 173 -39.06 -22.94 -16.68
N GLU A 174 -37.77 -23.28 -16.75
CA GLU A 174 -36.76 -22.97 -15.72
C GLU A 174 -36.05 -21.64 -15.95
N PHE A 175 -36.22 -21.04 -17.11
CA PHE A 175 -35.56 -19.79 -17.48
C PHE A 175 -36.08 -18.59 -16.66
N PHE A 176 -37.30 -18.65 -16.17
CA PHE A 176 -37.95 -17.63 -15.35
C PHE A 176 -38.14 -18.12 -13.94
N ALA A 177 -37.08 -18.64 -13.32
CA ALA A 177 -37.13 -19.01 -11.92
C ALA A 177 -37.35 -17.76 -11.04
N THR A 178 -38.30 -17.88 -10.10
CA THR A 178 -38.57 -16.84 -9.08
C THR A 178 -37.65 -16.99 -7.88
N ASP A 179 -36.64 -17.85 -7.95
CA ASP A 179 -35.73 -18.16 -6.87
C ASP A 179 -34.75 -17.00 -6.59
N THR A 180 -34.38 -16.88 -5.33
CA THR A 180 -33.38 -15.90 -4.91
C THR A 180 -32.00 -16.35 -5.34
N ALA A 181 -31.29 -15.51 -6.10
CA ALA A 181 -29.87 -15.71 -6.37
C ALA A 181 -29.07 -15.46 -5.09
N ARG A 182 -28.18 -16.40 -4.73
CA ARG A 182 -27.26 -16.24 -3.60
C ARG A 182 -25.83 -16.07 -4.14
N LEU A 183 -25.22 -14.96 -3.77
CA LEU A 183 -23.82 -14.67 -4.06
C LEU A 183 -23.02 -14.73 -2.76
N VAL A 184 -21.95 -15.49 -2.75
CA VAL A 184 -20.97 -15.54 -1.67
C VAL A 184 -19.58 -15.38 -2.25
N GLY A 185 -18.66 -14.78 -1.49
CA GLY A 185 -17.32 -14.57 -1.97
C GLY A 185 -16.29 -14.39 -0.87
N TYR A 186 -15.06 -14.28 -1.29
CA TYR A 186 -13.92 -14.06 -0.41
C TYR A 186 -12.97 -13.03 -1.04
N ILE A 187 -12.64 -12.00 -0.27
CA ILE A 187 -11.65 -10.99 -0.65
C ILE A 187 -10.28 -11.46 -0.17
N LYS A 188 -9.47 -11.97 -1.10
CA LYS A 188 -8.13 -12.46 -0.78
C LYS A 188 -7.26 -11.33 -0.23
N GLY A 189 -6.70 -11.56 0.97
CA GLY A 189 -5.82 -10.59 1.61
C GLY A 189 -6.57 -9.44 2.29
N TYR A 190 -7.91 -9.54 2.45
CA TYR A 190 -8.66 -8.56 3.24
C TYR A 190 -8.02 -8.37 4.62
N ASP A 191 -8.01 -7.12 5.05
CA ASP A 191 -7.47 -6.71 6.33
C ASP A 191 -8.39 -5.63 6.91
N THR A 192 -8.72 -5.73 8.18
CA THR A 192 -9.61 -4.77 8.86
C THR A 192 -9.06 -3.35 8.87
N ARG A 193 -7.75 -3.18 8.68
CA ARG A 193 -7.09 -1.87 8.50
C ARG A 193 -7.51 -1.17 7.20
N ALA A 194 -8.17 -1.86 6.27
CA ALA A 194 -8.75 -1.27 5.07
C ALA A 194 -9.80 -0.18 5.35
N GLY A 195 -10.36 -0.17 6.58
CA GLY A 195 -11.33 0.83 6.99
C GLY A 195 -12.74 0.65 6.40
N PHE A 196 -12.99 -0.43 5.63
CA PHE A 196 -14.31 -0.77 5.12
C PHE A 196 -14.75 -2.16 5.57
N SER A 197 -16.03 -2.29 5.86
CA SER A 197 -16.68 -3.57 6.20
C SER A 197 -17.92 -3.83 5.32
N THR A 198 -18.10 -3.03 4.28
CA THR A 198 -19.21 -3.14 3.34
C THR A 198 -18.69 -3.04 1.92
N GLY A 199 -19.05 -4.00 1.09
CA GLY A 199 -18.85 -3.98 -0.34
C GLY A 199 -20.13 -3.61 -1.07
N MET A 200 -20.03 -3.17 -2.31
CA MET A 200 -21.18 -2.92 -3.19
C MET A 200 -21.09 -3.83 -4.40
N ILE A 201 -22.17 -4.56 -4.65
CA ILE A 201 -22.34 -5.36 -5.86
C ILE A 201 -23.35 -4.64 -6.74
N TYR A 202 -22.98 -4.37 -7.97
CA TYR A 202 -23.87 -3.76 -8.96
C TYR A 202 -24.40 -4.85 -9.86
N THR A 203 -25.72 -4.96 -9.92
CA THR A 203 -26.40 -5.79 -10.91
C THR A 203 -27.10 -4.88 -11.92
N ARG A 204 -26.97 -5.20 -13.20
CA ARG A 204 -27.58 -4.41 -14.26
C ARG A 204 -28.78 -5.16 -14.83
N ASN A 205 -29.88 -4.44 -15.00
CA ASN A 205 -31.02 -4.90 -15.76
C ASN A 205 -30.84 -4.47 -17.22
N GLU A 206 -30.57 -5.40 -18.10
CA GLU A 206 -30.32 -5.13 -19.52
C GLU A 206 -31.56 -4.63 -20.26
N ILE A 207 -32.77 -4.86 -19.72
CA ILE A 207 -34.01 -4.41 -20.32
C ILE A 207 -34.30 -2.95 -19.99
N THR A 208 -34.17 -2.59 -18.70
CA THR A 208 -34.42 -1.20 -18.24
C THR A 208 -33.19 -0.32 -18.29
N ASN A 209 -32.01 -0.90 -18.50
CA ASN A 209 -30.69 -0.25 -18.47
C ASN A 209 -30.41 0.45 -17.13
N GLU A 210 -30.95 -0.09 -16.05
CA GLU A 210 -30.77 0.42 -14.68
C GLU A 210 -29.81 -0.45 -13.90
N ASP A 211 -29.01 0.18 -13.05
CA ASP A 211 -28.10 -0.49 -12.13
C ASP A 211 -28.73 -0.56 -10.73
N TYR A 212 -28.69 -1.75 -10.12
CA TYR A 212 -29.19 -1.99 -8.78
C TYR A 212 -28.01 -2.29 -7.86
N PRO A 213 -27.63 -1.34 -6.97
CA PRO A 213 -26.58 -1.57 -6.00
C PRO A 213 -27.10 -2.43 -4.83
N ILE A 214 -26.33 -3.44 -4.47
CA ILE A 214 -26.58 -4.33 -3.33
C ILE A 214 -25.41 -4.19 -2.36
N ALA A 215 -25.67 -3.71 -1.15
CA ALA A 215 -24.67 -3.65 -0.11
C ALA A 215 -24.45 -5.04 0.48
N VAL A 216 -23.21 -5.49 0.57
CA VAL A 216 -22.83 -6.76 1.19
C VAL A 216 -21.89 -6.50 2.36
N LYS A 217 -22.12 -7.18 3.48
CA LYS A 217 -21.24 -7.09 4.64
C LYS A 217 -20.02 -7.98 4.40
N VAL A 218 -18.82 -7.40 4.56
CA VAL A 218 -17.56 -8.12 4.57
C VAL A 218 -17.22 -8.47 6.02
N HIS A 219 -16.99 -9.75 6.30
CA HIS A 219 -16.56 -10.25 7.61
C HIS A 219 -15.07 -9.99 7.82
N GLU A 220 -14.60 -10.03 9.07
CA GLU A 220 -13.21 -9.76 9.45
C GLU A 220 -12.19 -10.66 8.74
N ASP A 221 -12.61 -11.84 8.33
CA ASP A 221 -11.81 -12.80 7.57
C ASP A 221 -11.93 -12.65 6.05
N GLY A 222 -12.64 -11.62 5.58
CA GLY A 222 -12.79 -11.28 4.16
C GLY A 222 -13.91 -12.03 3.44
N ARG A 223 -14.70 -12.88 4.12
CA ARG A 223 -15.89 -13.54 3.53
C ARG A 223 -17.06 -12.55 3.42
N PHE A 224 -17.94 -12.77 2.44
CA PHE A 224 -19.21 -12.03 2.28
C PHE A 224 -20.30 -12.89 1.63
#